data_82810825a189ca115b2ffe5689b435c9
#
_entry.id   82810825a189ca115b2ffe5689b435c9
#
_cell.length_a   1.000
_cell.length_b   1.000
_cell.length_c   1.000
_cell.angle_alpha   90.00
_cell.angle_beta   90.00
_cell.angle_gamma   90.00
#
_symmetry.space_group_name_H-M   'P 1'
#
loop_
_entity.id
_entity.type
_entity.pdbx_description
1 polymer ?
#
loop_
_entity_poly.entity_id
_entity_poly.type
_entity_poly.pdbx_seq_one_letter_code
_entity_poly.pdbx_strand_id
1 'polypeptide(L)'
;MSAVFVITGPSGVGKGTLIRALRELVPELELSTSATTRDARAGEIDGVDYHFLDRDEFDRRIEAGDFLEHATYSGNRYGTLRTEVEERNARGVPVVLEIELQGARQVRATMPEAIQIFVAPPDPADLRKRLEGRGTDDAATIEARLEVAA
;
A
#
# COMPACT_ATOMS: atom_id res chain seq x y z
N MET A 1 -18.10 -13.53 4.97
CA MET A 1 -16.85 -13.00 4.39
C MET A 1 -16.63 -11.59 4.87
N SER A 2 -15.45 -11.28 5.29
CA SER A 2 -15.12 -9.90 5.66
C SER A 2 -14.73 -9.08 4.44
N ALA A 3 -14.89 -7.77 4.53
CA ALA A 3 -14.61 -6.87 3.42
C ALA A 3 -13.10 -6.61 3.25
N VAL A 4 -12.69 -6.45 1.99
CA VAL A 4 -11.33 -6.01 1.62
C VAL A 4 -11.46 -4.62 0.99
N PHE A 5 -10.74 -3.66 1.56
CA PHE A 5 -10.71 -2.28 1.09
C PHE A 5 -9.35 -1.96 0.51
N VAL A 6 -9.33 -1.39 -0.67
CA VAL A 6 -8.10 -0.90 -1.30
C VAL A 6 -8.15 0.62 -1.27
N ILE A 7 -7.23 1.23 -0.53
CA ILE A 7 -7.11 2.69 -0.46
C ILE A 7 -5.90 3.12 -1.26
N THR A 8 -6.12 3.93 -2.28
CA THR A 8 -5.07 4.47 -3.14
C THR A 8 -5.28 5.96 -3.36
N GLY A 9 -4.28 6.62 -3.83
CA GLY A 9 -4.25 8.05 -4.08
C GLY A 9 -2.81 8.55 -4.14
N PRO A 10 -2.59 9.77 -4.60
CA PRO A 10 -1.24 10.31 -4.71
C PRO A 10 -0.58 10.46 -3.35
N SER A 11 0.75 10.40 -3.33
CA SER A 11 1.54 10.66 -2.13
C SER A 11 1.22 12.04 -1.56
N GLY A 12 1.07 12.14 -0.24
CA GLY A 12 0.76 13.38 0.46
C GLY A 12 -0.72 13.75 0.50
N VAL A 13 -1.61 12.93 -0.07
CA VAL A 13 -3.06 13.19 -0.05
C VAL A 13 -3.70 12.94 1.32
N GLY A 14 -3.01 12.23 2.22
CA GLY A 14 -3.48 11.96 3.57
C GLY A 14 -4.03 10.54 3.79
N LYS A 15 -3.62 9.57 2.98
CA LYS A 15 -4.04 8.17 3.11
C LYS A 15 -3.78 7.61 4.50
N GLY A 16 -2.56 7.79 5.03
CA GLY A 16 -2.19 7.29 6.36
C GLY A 16 -3.01 7.91 7.48
N THR A 17 -3.32 9.19 7.38
CA THR A 17 -4.18 9.90 8.33
C THR A 17 -5.61 9.37 8.28
N LEU A 18 -6.14 9.15 7.09
CA LEU A 18 -7.47 8.56 6.88
C LEU A 18 -7.55 7.15 7.47
N ILE A 19 -6.56 6.32 7.21
CA ILE A 19 -6.53 4.93 7.70
C ILE A 19 -6.46 4.91 9.23
N ARG A 20 -5.68 5.78 9.85
CA ARG A 20 -5.64 5.91 11.32
C ARG A 20 -7.02 6.27 11.89
N ALA A 21 -7.67 7.27 11.31
CA ALA A 21 -9.01 7.68 11.73
C ALA A 21 -10.03 6.54 11.56
N LEU A 22 -9.97 5.81 10.46
CA LEU A 22 -10.84 4.65 10.23
C LEU A 22 -10.62 3.56 11.28
N ARG A 23 -9.37 3.29 11.65
CA ARG A 23 -9.05 2.28 12.69
C ARG A 23 -9.50 2.69 14.08
N GLU A 24 -9.59 3.97 14.37
CA GLU A 24 -10.20 4.47 15.62
C GLU A 24 -11.71 4.23 15.65
N LEU A 25 -12.37 4.39 14.50
CA LEU A 25 -13.83 4.19 14.38
C LEU A 25 -14.20 2.71 14.24
N VAL A 26 -13.33 1.91 13.63
CA VAL A 26 -13.54 0.48 13.39
C VAL A 26 -12.32 -0.27 13.93
N PRO A 27 -12.28 -0.55 15.25
CA PRO A 27 -11.09 -1.12 15.89
C PRO A 27 -10.68 -2.51 15.36
N GLU A 28 -11.61 -3.28 14.81
CA GLU A 28 -11.35 -4.58 14.21
C GLU A 28 -10.68 -4.51 12.83
N LEU A 29 -10.62 -3.33 12.22
CA LEU A 29 -10.01 -3.14 10.91
C LEU A 29 -8.48 -3.32 11.00
N GLU A 30 -7.94 -4.24 10.21
CA GLU A 30 -6.50 -4.46 10.13
C GLU A 30 -5.91 -3.94 8.82
N LEU A 31 -4.70 -3.39 8.91
CA LEU A 31 -3.91 -3.00 7.76
C LEU A 31 -3.06 -4.20 7.32
N SER A 32 -3.08 -4.54 6.03
CA SER A 32 -2.21 -5.59 5.52
C SER A 32 -0.73 -5.19 5.61
N THR A 33 0.12 -6.17 5.88
CA THR A 33 1.58 -5.98 5.89
C THR A 33 2.13 -6.31 4.51
N SER A 34 2.66 -5.32 3.81
CA SER A 34 3.23 -5.51 2.48
C SER A 34 4.57 -6.24 2.53
N ALA A 35 4.90 -6.95 1.45
CA ALA A 35 6.23 -7.51 1.25
C ALA A 35 7.10 -6.54 0.45
N THR A 36 8.40 -6.54 0.70
CA THR A 36 9.36 -5.72 -0.04
C THR A 36 10.73 -6.36 -0.12
N THR A 37 11.47 -6.01 -1.18
CA THR A 37 12.89 -6.38 -1.32
C THR A 37 13.84 -5.31 -0.78
N ARG A 38 13.31 -4.19 -0.32
CA ARG A 38 14.08 -3.13 0.35
C ARG A 38 14.61 -3.65 1.68
N ASP A 39 15.83 -3.29 2.00
CA ASP A 39 16.40 -3.60 3.31
C ASP A 39 15.63 -2.89 4.43
N ALA A 40 15.50 -3.55 5.55
CA ALA A 40 14.87 -2.97 6.74
C ALA A 40 15.66 -1.74 7.22
N ARG A 41 14.94 -0.68 7.54
CA ARG A 41 15.50 0.51 8.18
C ARG A 41 15.59 0.30 9.70
N ALA A 42 16.39 1.13 10.36
CA ALA A 42 16.49 1.09 11.82
C ALA A 42 15.09 1.22 12.46
N GLY A 43 14.78 0.31 13.37
CA GLY A 43 13.50 0.26 14.06
C GLY A 43 12.36 -0.46 13.31
N GLU A 44 12.55 -0.84 12.06
CA GLU A 44 11.56 -1.65 11.33
C GLU A 44 11.66 -3.12 11.72
N ILE A 45 10.50 -3.76 11.86
CA ILE A 45 10.38 -5.14 12.32
C ILE A 45 9.77 -5.99 11.21
N ASP A 46 10.46 -7.09 10.86
CA ASP A 46 9.97 -8.06 9.89
C ASP A 46 8.64 -8.68 10.35
N GLY A 47 7.70 -8.75 9.43
CA GLY A 47 6.35 -9.24 9.69
C GLY A 47 5.40 -8.22 10.31
N VAL A 48 5.90 -7.06 10.70
CA VAL A 48 5.11 -5.96 11.29
C VAL A 48 5.06 -4.76 10.35
N ASP A 49 6.22 -4.17 10.04
CA ASP A 49 6.31 -3.03 9.13
C ASP A 49 6.24 -3.49 7.67
N TYR A 50 6.98 -4.55 7.36
CA TYR A 50 6.99 -5.24 6.07
C TYR A 50 7.33 -6.71 6.30
N HIS A 51 7.01 -7.55 5.32
CA HIS A 51 7.66 -8.84 5.13
C HIS A 51 8.89 -8.59 4.25
N PHE A 52 10.07 -8.57 4.86
CA PHE A 52 11.33 -8.32 4.15
C PHE A 52 11.80 -9.60 3.48
N LEU A 53 11.78 -9.62 2.15
CA LEU A 53 12.16 -10.76 1.32
C LEU A 53 13.38 -10.40 0.50
N ASP A 54 14.25 -11.37 0.24
CA ASP A 54 15.27 -11.18 -0.79
C ASP A 54 14.65 -11.24 -2.19
N ARG A 55 15.40 -10.82 -3.20
CA ARG A 55 14.90 -10.75 -4.59
C ARG A 55 14.50 -12.11 -5.13
N ASP A 56 15.27 -13.13 -4.83
CA ASP A 56 15.01 -14.50 -5.32
C ASP A 56 13.73 -15.06 -4.71
N GLU A 57 13.52 -14.84 -3.42
CA GLU A 57 12.28 -15.24 -2.74
C GLU A 57 11.08 -14.49 -3.29
N PHE A 58 11.22 -13.18 -3.52
CA PHE A 58 10.15 -12.38 -4.10
C PHE A 58 9.77 -12.90 -5.50
N ASP A 59 10.75 -13.19 -6.33
CA ASP A 59 10.54 -13.75 -7.67
C ASP A 59 9.85 -15.11 -7.63
N ARG A 60 10.29 -16.00 -6.74
CA ARG A 60 9.66 -17.31 -6.55
C ARG A 60 8.19 -17.18 -6.19
N ARG A 61 7.85 -16.23 -5.31
CA ARG A 61 6.46 -16.00 -4.90
C ARG A 61 5.61 -15.39 -6.01
N ILE A 62 6.19 -14.55 -6.87
CA ILE A 62 5.50 -14.07 -8.08
C ILE A 62 5.15 -15.26 -8.97
N GLU A 63 6.11 -16.13 -9.25
CA GLU A 63 5.92 -17.30 -10.12
C GLU A 63 4.89 -18.28 -9.54
N ALA A 64 4.84 -18.42 -8.22
CA ALA A 64 3.89 -19.27 -7.52
C ALA A 64 2.46 -18.68 -7.48
N GLY A 65 2.27 -17.41 -7.89
CA GLY A 65 0.97 -16.75 -7.83
C GLY A 65 0.56 -16.30 -6.42
N ASP A 66 1.53 -16.10 -5.53
CA ASP A 66 1.28 -15.78 -4.12
C ASP A 66 0.93 -14.31 -3.88
N PHE A 67 1.07 -13.45 -4.89
CA PHE A 67 0.77 -12.03 -4.77
C PHE A 67 -0.61 -11.66 -5.34
N LEU A 68 -1.35 -10.84 -4.63
CA LEU A 68 -2.53 -10.14 -5.17
C LEU A 68 -2.12 -9.03 -6.12
N GLU A 69 -1.04 -8.35 -5.81
CA GLU A 69 -0.44 -7.28 -6.60
C GLU A 69 1.05 -7.18 -6.27
N HIS A 70 1.83 -6.69 -7.20
CA HIS A 70 3.22 -6.32 -6.98
C HIS A 70 3.63 -5.23 -7.95
N ALA A 71 4.61 -4.41 -7.55
CA ALA A 71 5.13 -3.32 -8.36
C ALA A 71 6.58 -3.03 -7.98
N THR A 72 7.28 -2.33 -8.87
CA THR A 72 8.62 -1.82 -8.62
C THR A 72 8.55 -0.32 -8.36
N TYR A 73 9.17 0.13 -7.30
CA TYR A 73 9.25 1.54 -6.92
C TYR A 73 10.63 1.84 -6.36
N SER A 74 11.30 2.87 -6.89
CA SER A 74 12.66 3.27 -6.48
C SER A 74 13.66 2.12 -6.44
N GLY A 75 13.62 1.23 -7.43
CA GLY A 75 14.53 0.09 -7.55
C GLY A 75 14.23 -1.09 -6.66
N ASN A 76 13.24 -1.01 -5.79
CA ASN A 76 12.79 -2.10 -4.94
C ASN A 76 11.42 -2.60 -5.37
N ARG A 77 11.13 -3.85 -5.02
CA ARG A 77 9.83 -4.45 -5.26
C ARG A 77 8.97 -4.37 -4.01
N TYR A 78 7.67 -4.21 -4.23
CA TYR A 78 6.65 -4.17 -3.18
C TYR A 78 5.46 -4.99 -3.65
N GLY A 79 4.76 -5.62 -2.72
CA GLY A 79 3.57 -6.36 -3.07
C GLY A 79 2.74 -6.76 -1.86
N THR A 80 1.54 -7.22 -2.15
CA THR A 80 0.62 -7.75 -1.14
C THR A 80 0.46 -9.25 -1.36
N LEU A 81 0.84 -10.03 -0.35
CA LEU A 81 0.67 -11.48 -0.38
C LEU A 81 -0.80 -11.86 -0.21
N ARG A 82 -1.26 -12.86 -0.94
CA ARG A 82 -2.64 -13.37 -0.81
C ARG A 82 -2.95 -13.82 0.61
N THR A 83 -2.00 -14.45 1.27
CA THR A 83 -2.15 -14.94 2.65
C THR A 83 -2.49 -13.82 3.63
N GLU A 84 -1.98 -12.61 3.43
CA GLU A 84 -2.30 -11.45 4.27
C GLU A 84 -3.81 -11.17 4.30
N VAL A 85 -4.47 -11.32 3.17
CA VAL A 85 -5.91 -11.08 3.05
C VAL A 85 -6.72 -12.32 3.42
N GLU A 86 -6.32 -13.49 2.93
CA GLU A 86 -7.04 -14.74 3.14
C GLU A 86 -7.12 -15.12 4.61
N GLU A 87 -6.03 -14.98 5.37
CA GLU A 87 -6.00 -15.27 6.80
C GLU A 87 -6.93 -14.34 7.60
N ARG A 88 -6.97 -13.05 7.26
CA ARG A 88 -7.86 -12.10 7.90
C ARG A 88 -9.31 -12.37 7.55
N ASN A 89 -9.59 -12.65 6.29
CA ASN A 89 -10.93 -13.00 5.84
C ASN A 89 -11.45 -14.27 6.53
N ALA A 90 -10.59 -15.26 6.70
CA ALA A 90 -10.95 -16.51 7.40
C ALA A 90 -11.33 -16.27 8.87
N ARG A 91 -10.76 -15.22 9.49
CA ARG A 91 -11.11 -14.81 10.86
C ARG A 91 -12.29 -13.83 10.93
N GLY A 92 -12.86 -13.44 9.79
CA GLY A 92 -13.91 -12.44 9.72
C GLY A 92 -13.44 -11.01 9.98
N VAL A 93 -12.16 -10.73 9.77
CA VAL A 93 -11.54 -9.42 10.03
C VAL A 93 -11.48 -8.61 8.73
N PRO A 94 -12.06 -7.38 8.71
CA PRO A 94 -11.93 -6.51 7.55
C PRO A 94 -10.48 -6.02 7.41
N VAL A 95 -9.99 -5.96 6.17
CA VAL A 95 -8.60 -5.60 5.89
C VAL A 95 -8.51 -4.44 4.91
N VAL A 96 -7.56 -3.53 5.18
CA VAL A 96 -7.21 -2.42 4.29
C VAL A 96 -5.87 -2.69 3.62
N LEU A 97 -5.84 -2.52 2.32
CA LEU A 97 -4.61 -2.45 1.54
C LEU A 97 -4.33 -0.98 1.20
N GLU A 98 -3.22 -0.45 1.68
CA GLU A 98 -2.71 0.87 1.29
C GLU A 98 -1.64 0.66 0.23
N ILE A 99 -2.02 0.86 -1.03
CA ILE A 99 -1.17 0.56 -2.19
C ILE A 99 -1.21 1.68 -3.23
N GLU A 100 -0.25 1.66 -4.15
CA GLU A 100 -0.19 2.59 -5.27
C GLU A 100 -1.21 2.22 -6.35
N LEU A 101 -1.51 3.16 -7.25
CA LEU A 101 -2.52 2.99 -8.29
C LEU A 101 -2.27 1.75 -9.18
N GLN A 102 -1.01 1.48 -9.50
CA GLN A 102 -0.64 0.30 -10.29
C GLN A 102 -1.06 -0.99 -9.58
N GLY A 103 -0.81 -1.10 -8.27
CA GLY A 103 -1.24 -2.24 -7.46
C GLY A 103 -2.76 -2.34 -7.35
N ALA A 104 -3.44 -1.21 -7.19
CA ALA A 104 -4.90 -1.18 -7.12
C ALA A 104 -5.55 -1.72 -8.39
N ARG A 105 -5.00 -1.42 -9.56
CA ARG A 105 -5.45 -1.97 -10.84
C ARG A 105 -5.29 -3.48 -10.92
N GLN A 106 -4.18 -4.01 -10.41
CA GLN A 106 -3.95 -5.46 -10.33
C GLN A 106 -4.95 -6.12 -9.38
N VAL A 107 -5.20 -5.55 -8.21
CA VAL A 107 -6.19 -6.08 -7.25
C VAL A 107 -7.59 -6.08 -7.88
N ARG A 108 -7.94 -5.08 -8.67
CA ARG A 108 -9.22 -5.08 -9.38
C ARG A 108 -9.37 -6.29 -10.30
N ALA A 109 -8.30 -6.75 -10.92
CA ALA A 109 -8.29 -7.92 -11.77
C ALA A 109 -8.26 -9.24 -10.99
N THR A 110 -7.48 -9.31 -9.91
CA THR A 110 -7.28 -10.54 -9.12
C THR A 110 -8.33 -10.74 -8.05
N MET A 111 -8.96 -9.68 -7.56
CA MET A 111 -9.98 -9.69 -6.51
C MET A 111 -11.03 -8.62 -6.81
N PRO A 112 -11.92 -8.86 -7.79
CA PRO A 112 -12.91 -7.86 -8.21
C PRO A 112 -13.93 -7.49 -7.14
N GLU A 113 -14.11 -8.33 -6.12
CA GLU A 113 -14.99 -8.06 -4.98
C GLU A 113 -14.41 -7.04 -3.97
N ALA A 114 -13.12 -6.71 -4.06
CA ALA A 114 -12.51 -5.70 -3.20
C ALA A 114 -13.09 -4.31 -3.48
N ILE A 115 -13.32 -3.55 -2.41
CA ILE A 115 -13.86 -2.19 -2.49
C ILE A 115 -12.71 -1.21 -2.73
N GLN A 116 -12.71 -0.55 -3.87
CA GLN A 116 -11.69 0.41 -4.28
C GLN A 116 -12.07 1.82 -3.82
N ILE A 117 -11.20 2.46 -3.06
CA ILE A 117 -11.37 3.83 -2.60
C ILE A 117 -10.19 4.66 -3.09
N PHE A 118 -10.47 5.64 -3.95
CA PHE A 118 -9.46 6.59 -4.42
C PHE A 118 -9.58 7.89 -3.63
N VAL A 119 -8.49 8.29 -2.97
CA VAL A 119 -8.43 9.54 -2.21
C VAL A 119 -7.81 10.59 -3.12
N ALA A 120 -8.63 11.54 -3.56
CA ALA A 120 -8.20 12.62 -4.45
C ALA A 120 -7.88 13.89 -3.64
N PRO A 121 -6.81 14.63 -3.99
CA PRO A 121 -6.57 15.93 -3.39
C PRO A 121 -7.59 16.93 -3.93
N PRO A 122 -7.99 17.94 -3.12
CA PRO A 122 -8.88 18.99 -3.58
C PRO A 122 -8.22 19.89 -4.64
N ASP A 123 -6.89 20.04 -4.62
CA ASP A 123 -6.10 20.87 -5.51
C ASP A 123 -4.68 20.29 -5.63
N PRO A 124 -4.08 20.22 -6.85
CA PRO A 124 -2.68 19.81 -7.04
C PRO A 124 -1.66 20.65 -6.25
N ALA A 125 -1.95 21.94 -6.06
CA ALA A 125 -1.08 22.83 -5.26
C ALA A 125 -1.04 22.40 -3.79
N ASP A 126 -2.15 21.94 -3.23
CA ASP A 126 -2.21 21.40 -1.87
C ASP A 126 -1.36 20.13 -1.73
N LEU A 127 -1.34 19.29 -2.75
CA LEU A 127 -0.52 18.07 -2.75
C LEU A 127 0.96 18.40 -2.70
N ARG A 128 1.42 19.34 -3.53
CA ARG A 128 2.81 19.85 -3.50
C ARG A 128 3.17 20.37 -2.12
N LYS A 129 2.34 21.24 -1.57
CA LYS A 129 2.54 21.83 -0.24
C LYS A 129 2.66 20.79 0.86
N ARG A 130 1.84 19.73 0.82
CA ARG A 130 1.89 18.63 1.78
C ARG A 130 3.17 17.83 1.65
N LEU A 131 3.64 17.54 0.44
CA LEU A 131 4.90 16.82 0.19
C LEU A 131 6.11 17.62 0.66
N GLU A 132 6.15 18.92 0.36
CA GLU A 132 7.21 19.82 0.80
C GLU A 132 7.23 19.97 2.34
N GLY A 133 6.05 20.08 2.96
CA GLY A 133 5.89 20.22 4.41
C GLY A 133 6.33 19.00 5.22
N ARG A 134 6.39 17.80 4.59
CA ARG A 134 6.88 16.58 5.26
C ARG A 134 8.39 16.60 5.49
N GLY A 135 9.16 17.30 4.65
CA GLY A 135 10.61 17.38 4.75
C GLY A 135 11.35 16.06 4.51
N THR A 136 10.66 15.03 4.01
CA THR A 136 11.22 13.69 3.79
C THR A 136 11.62 13.42 2.36
N ASP A 137 11.17 14.25 1.42
CA ASP A 137 11.40 14.09 -0.01
C ASP A 137 12.20 15.27 -0.56
N ASP A 138 13.11 15.01 -1.49
CA ASP A 138 13.76 16.05 -2.26
C ASP A 138 12.86 16.55 -3.41
N ALA A 139 13.27 17.61 -4.10
CA ALA A 139 12.48 18.22 -5.16
C ALA A 139 12.20 17.26 -6.32
N ALA A 140 13.16 16.41 -6.71
CA ALA A 140 12.99 15.45 -7.79
C ALA A 140 11.98 14.36 -7.41
N THR A 141 12.00 13.88 -6.18
CA THR A 141 11.04 12.91 -5.66
C THR A 141 9.63 13.50 -5.63
N ILE A 142 9.48 14.76 -5.19
CA ILE A 142 8.19 15.47 -5.17
C ILE A 142 7.64 15.58 -6.60
N GLU A 143 8.43 16.02 -7.57
CA GLU A 143 8.00 16.14 -8.96
C GLU A 143 7.57 14.77 -9.55
N ALA A 144 8.34 13.71 -9.31
CA ALA A 144 7.99 12.37 -9.77
C ALA A 144 6.65 11.90 -9.18
N ARG A 145 6.39 12.17 -7.91
CA ARG A 145 5.11 11.82 -7.26
C ARG A 145 3.95 12.64 -7.79
N LEU A 146 4.17 13.91 -8.12
CA LEU A 146 3.15 14.77 -8.71
C LEU A 146 2.80 14.34 -10.14
N GLU A 147 3.76 13.86 -10.92
CA GLU A 147 3.52 13.30 -12.26
C GLU A 147 2.63 12.07 -12.21
N VAL A 148 2.85 11.17 -11.26
CA VAL A 148 2.01 9.99 -11.05
C VAL A 148 0.58 10.39 -10.67
N ALA A 149 0.41 11.50 -9.94
CA ALA A 149 -0.90 12.00 -9.51
C ALA A 149 -1.70 12.69 -10.62
N ALA A 150 -1.02 13.18 -11.64
CA ALA A 150 -1.68 13.83 -12.78
C ALA A 150 -2.33 12.81 -13.73
#